data_2085e28729171f19b14e9b08071329e3
#
_entry.id   2085e28729171f19b14e9b08071329e3
#
_cell.length_a   1.000
_cell.length_b   1.000
_cell.length_c   1.000
_cell.angle_alpha   90.00
_cell.angle_beta   90.00
_cell.angle_gamma   90.00
#
_symmetry.space_group_name_H-M   'P 1'
#
loop_
_entity.id
_entity.type
_entity.pdbx_description
1 polymer ?
#
loop_
_entity_poly.entity_id
_entity_poly.type
_entity_poly.pdbx_seq_one_letter_code
_entity_poly.pdbx_strand_id
1 'polypeptide(L)'
;MPRFRSHDEFGAVYRAVGARIARERARRSLSQRELAALTGTTQSAVARLEGGSRAPRLDTLLRVANALDCTLELELRPRTSLERRGSRGDDA
;
A
#
# COMPACT_ATOMS: atom_id res chain seq x y z
N MET A 1 -10.38 -6.83 -3.24
CA MET A 1 -9.42 -5.87 -3.82
C MET A 1 -10.15 -4.72 -4.47
N PRO A 2 -9.87 -3.49 -4.06
CA PRO A 2 -10.56 -2.33 -4.67
C PRO A 2 -10.21 -2.20 -6.14
N ARG A 3 -11.11 -1.61 -6.89
CA ARG A 3 -10.91 -1.34 -8.30
C ARG A 3 -10.87 0.16 -8.51
N PHE A 4 -9.94 0.62 -9.32
CA PHE A 4 -9.69 2.04 -9.51
C PHE A 4 -9.81 2.38 -10.98
N ARG A 5 -10.50 3.48 -11.26
CA ARG A 5 -10.79 3.87 -12.62
C ARG A 5 -10.02 5.09 -13.08
N SER A 6 -9.51 5.87 -12.14
CA SER A 6 -8.80 7.09 -12.48
C SER A 6 -7.61 7.26 -11.56
N HIS A 7 -6.73 8.16 -11.94
CA HIS A 7 -5.55 8.48 -11.15
C HIS A 7 -5.94 8.97 -9.75
N ASP A 8 -7.04 9.72 -9.66
CA ASP A 8 -7.48 10.28 -8.38
C ASP A 8 -7.87 9.20 -7.39
N GLU A 9 -8.25 8.02 -7.89
CA GLU A 9 -8.67 6.93 -7.03
C GLU A 9 -7.49 6.15 -6.45
N PHE A 10 -6.30 6.38 -6.95
CA PHE A 10 -5.12 5.67 -6.45
C PHE A 10 -4.85 5.99 -4.98
N GLY A 11 -5.27 7.15 -4.52
CA GLY A 11 -5.11 7.50 -3.12
C GLY A 11 -5.77 6.51 -2.17
N ALA A 12 -6.88 5.91 -2.59
CA ALA A 12 -7.55 4.90 -1.79
C ALA A 12 -6.67 3.65 -1.64
N VAL A 13 -5.94 3.28 -2.71
CA VAL A 13 -5.00 2.16 -2.65
C VAL A 13 -3.88 2.47 -1.67
N TYR A 14 -3.32 3.67 -1.76
CA TYR A 14 -2.21 4.04 -0.90
C TYR A 14 -2.63 4.01 0.58
N ARG A 15 -3.82 4.49 0.86
CA ARG A 15 -4.34 4.47 2.23
C ARG A 15 -4.62 3.04 2.70
N ALA A 16 -5.14 2.19 1.82
CA ALA A 16 -5.41 0.80 2.18
C ALA A 16 -4.11 0.06 2.47
N VAL A 17 -3.09 0.27 1.64
CA VAL A 17 -1.78 -0.34 1.86
C VAL A 17 -1.18 0.15 3.16
N GLY A 18 -1.22 1.46 3.40
CA GLY A 18 -0.69 2.04 4.63
C GLY A 18 -1.38 1.51 5.87
N ALA A 19 -2.71 1.41 5.81
CA ALA A 19 -3.48 0.89 6.93
C ALA A 19 -3.14 -0.58 7.21
N ARG A 20 -2.89 -1.36 6.17
CA ARG A 20 -2.52 -2.76 6.35
C ARG A 20 -1.14 -2.86 6.99
N ILE A 21 -0.21 -2.03 6.58
CA ILE A 21 1.12 -2.00 7.19
C ILE A 21 1.00 -1.64 8.67
N ALA A 22 0.22 -0.62 9.00
CA ALA A 22 0.04 -0.20 10.38
C ALA A 22 -0.54 -1.32 11.22
N ARG A 23 -1.50 -2.06 10.67
CA ARG A 23 -2.12 -3.17 11.39
C ARG A 23 -1.14 -4.29 11.64
N GLU A 24 -0.36 -4.67 10.63
CA GLU A 24 0.62 -5.74 10.79
C GLU A 24 1.71 -5.33 11.78
N ARG A 25 2.11 -4.06 11.75
CA ARG A 25 3.07 -3.54 12.71
C ARG A 25 2.53 -3.62 14.13
N ALA A 26 1.31 -3.15 14.33
CA ALA A 26 0.69 -3.12 15.66
C ALA A 26 0.51 -4.53 16.21
N ARG A 27 0.16 -5.49 15.36
CA ARG A 27 -0.01 -6.88 15.78
C ARG A 27 1.28 -7.47 16.32
N ARG A 28 2.42 -6.91 15.94
CA ARG A 28 3.73 -7.36 16.40
C ARG A 28 4.28 -6.48 17.51
N SER A 29 3.44 -5.58 18.01
CA SER A 29 3.79 -4.66 19.10
C SER A 29 5.01 -3.80 18.75
N LEU A 30 5.15 -3.46 17.48
CA LEU A 30 6.22 -2.58 17.03
C LEU A 30 5.72 -1.16 16.95
N SER A 31 6.55 -0.20 17.37
CA SER A 31 6.26 1.20 17.16
C SER A 31 6.66 1.59 15.73
N GLN A 32 6.18 2.75 15.28
CA GLN A 32 6.63 3.27 13.99
C GLN A 32 8.14 3.47 13.97
N ARG A 33 8.69 3.92 15.10
CA ARG A 33 10.13 4.14 15.22
C ARG A 33 10.89 2.82 15.09
N GLU A 34 10.38 1.77 15.72
CA GLU A 34 11.01 0.46 15.64
C GLU A 34 10.96 -0.09 14.23
N LEU A 35 9.82 0.05 13.55
CA LEU A 35 9.73 -0.38 12.17
C LEU A 35 10.68 0.41 11.29
N ALA A 36 10.81 1.71 11.54
CA ALA A 36 11.74 2.55 10.80
C ALA A 36 13.17 2.06 10.94
N ALA A 37 13.55 1.71 12.16
CA ALA A 37 14.90 1.19 12.41
C ALA A 37 15.13 -0.11 11.65
N LEU A 38 14.14 -0.98 11.65
CA LEU A 38 14.26 -2.29 10.97
C LEU A 38 14.37 -2.14 9.47
N THR A 39 13.80 -1.08 8.91
CA THR A 39 13.79 -0.89 7.46
C THR A 39 14.83 0.12 6.99
N GLY A 40 15.59 0.69 7.91
CA GLY A 40 16.63 1.66 7.54
C GLY A 40 16.07 3.00 7.10
N THR A 41 14.94 3.41 7.64
CA THR A 41 14.33 4.69 7.30
C THR A 41 14.00 5.47 8.57
N THR A 42 13.21 6.54 8.45
CA THR A 42 12.87 7.40 9.57
C THR A 42 11.44 7.13 10.01
N GLN A 43 11.16 7.46 11.27
CA GLN A 43 9.80 7.33 11.79
C GLN A 43 8.82 8.18 10.99
N SER A 44 9.25 9.38 10.56
CA SER A 44 8.40 10.23 9.72
C SER A 44 8.04 9.56 8.40
N ALA A 45 9.00 8.83 7.80
CA ALA A 45 8.74 8.12 6.56
C ALA A 45 7.73 7.00 6.76
N VAL A 46 7.84 6.27 7.88
CA VAL A 46 6.89 5.21 8.21
C VAL A 46 5.51 5.82 8.44
N ALA A 47 5.44 6.94 9.16
CA ALA A 47 4.17 7.59 9.42
C ALA A 47 3.48 7.99 8.10
N ARG A 48 4.25 8.57 7.16
CA ARG A 48 3.69 8.94 5.86
C ARG A 48 3.23 7.73 5.06
N LEU A 49 4.01 6.64 5.13
CA LEU A 49 3.66 5.40 4.45
C LEU A 49 2.33 4.86 4.98
N GLU A 50 2.20 4.81 6.30
CA GLU A 50 0.99 4.29 6.93
C GLU A 50 -0.21 5.19 6.69
N GLY A 51 0.03 6.49 6.56
CA GLY A 51 -1.04 7.43 6.27
C GLY A 51 -1.51 7.42 4.82
N GLY A 52 -0.71 6.88 3.91
CA GLY A 52 -1.09 6.77 2.52
C GLY A 52 -1.17 8.10 1.79
N SER A 53 -0.36 9.09 2.20
CA SER A 53 -0.45 10.43 1.63
C SER A 53 0.16 10.52 0.23
N ARG A 54 0.95 9.54 -0.17
CA ARG A 54 1.54 9.49 -1.50
C ARG A 54 1.81 8.06 -1.89
N ALA A 55 2.15 7.84 -3.16
CA ALA A 55 2.44 6.52 -3.68
C ALA A 55 3.68 5.95 -3.00
N PRO A 56 3.57 4.77 -2.40
CA PRO A 56 4.74 4.12 -1.82
C PRO A 56 5.62 3.54 -2.92
N ARG A 57 6.92 3.52 -2.67
CA ARG A 57 7.84 2.86 -3.58
C ARG A 57 7.76 1.35 -3.37
N LEU A 58 7.89 0.62 -4.46
CA LEU A 58 7.83 -0.83 -4.37
C LEU A 58 8.94 -1.39 -3.50
N ASP A 59 10.15 -0.86 -3.63
CA ASP A 59 11.27 -1.35 -2.82
C ASP A 59 11.03 -1.08 -1.33
N THR A 60 10.37 0.03 -1.01
CA THR A 60 10.00 0.31 0.38
C THR A 60 9.02 -0.72 0.89
N LEU A 61 8.02 -1.06 0.08
CA LEU A 61 7.03 -2.07 0.46
C LEU A 61 7.68 -3.42 0.69
N LEU A 62 8.64 -3.78 -0.14
CA LEU A 62 9.34 -5.04 0.00
C LEU A 62 10.16 -5.09 1.29
N ARG A 63 10.84 -3.99 1.63
CA ARG A 63 11.62 -3.93 2.86
C ARG A 63 10.71 -3.97 4.09
N VAL A 64 9.60 -3.28 4.04
CA VAL A 64 8.64 -3.28 5.14
C VAL A 64 8.05 -4.66 5.34
N ALA A 65 7.66 -5.32 4.25
CA ALA A 65 7.11 -6.67 4.33
C ALA A 65 8.12 -7.61 4.99
N ASN A 66 9.37 -7.52 4.57
CA ASN A 66 10.43 -8.35 5.14
C ASN A 66 10.61 -8.08 6.64
N ALA A 67 10.59 -6.80 7.03
CA ALA A 67 10.74 -6.44 8.43
C ALA A 67 9.59 -6.94 9.30
N LEU A 68 8.41 -7.05 8.70
CA LEU A 68 7.21 -7.52 9.39
C LEU A 68 7.03 -9.04 9.27
N ASP A 69 7.99 -9.72 8.66
CA ASP A 69 7.88 -11.15 8.39
C ASP A 69 6.62 -11.48 7.60
N CYS A 70 6.34 -10.64 6.62
CA CYS A 70 5.21 -10.80 5.72
C CYS A 70 5.70 -11.00 4.31
N THR A 71 4.89 -11.66 3.49
CA THR A 71 5.13 -11.76 2.06
C THR A 71 4.32 -10.67 1.37
N LEU A 72 4.96 -9.90 0.51
CA LEU A 72 4.25 -8.95 -0.33
C LEU A 72 3.78 -9.67 -1.58
N GLU A 73 2.48 -9.68 -1.82
CA GLU A 73 1.92 -10.28 -3.01
C GLU A 73 1.34 -9.21 -3.90
N LEU A 74 1.68 -9.28 -5.17
CA LEU A 74 1.18 -8.36 -6.19
C LEU A 74 0.61 -9.19 -7.33
N GLU A 75 -0.48 -8.70 -7.87
CA GLU A 75 -1.14 -9.42 -8.95
C GLU A 75 -1.59 -8.47 -10.03
N LEU A 76 -1.24 -8.80 -11.27
CA LEU A 76 -1.79 -8.13 -12.44
C LEU A 76 -2.69 -9.13 -13.13
N ARG A 77 -3.94 -8.76 -13.26
CA ARG A 77 -4.86 -9.67 -13.91
C ARG A 77 -5.74 -8.87 -14.88
N PRO A 78 -6.03 -9.43 -16.05
CA PRO A 78 -6.86 -8.71 -17.01
C PRO A 78 -8.23 -8.42 -16.42
N ARG A 79 -8.79 -7.28 -16.78
CA ARG A 79 -10.14 -6.94 -16.36
C ARG A 79 -11.15 -7.76 -17.14
N THR A 80 -12.25 -8.10 -16.48
CA THR A 80 -13.37 -8.71 -17.17
C THR A 80 -14.07 -7.67 -18.03
N SER A 81 -14.96 -8.12 -18.91
CA SER A 81 -15.74 -7.19 -19.73
C SER A 81 -16.53 -6.23 -18.87
N LEU A 82 -17.08 -6.73 -17.76
CA LEU A 82 -17.87 -5.90 -16.87
C LEU A 82 -16.99 -4.84 -16.20
N GLU A 83 -15.81 -5.23 -15.76
CA GLU A 83 -14.88 -4.29 -15.13
C GLU A 83 -14.44 -3.21 -16.10
N ARG A 84 -14.19 -3.59 -17.34
CA ARG A 84 -13.82 -2.61 -18.36
C ARG A 84 -14.91 -1.61 -18.60
N ARG A 85 -16.17 -2.06 -18.65
CA ARG A 85 -17.30 -1.15 -18.81
C ARG A 85 -17.41 -0.20 -17.65
N GLY A 86 -17.22 -0.69 -16.43
CA GLY A 86 -17.26 0.16 -15.26
C GLY A 86 -16.15 1.18 -15.23
N SER A 87 -15.00 0.84 -15.81
CA SER A 87 -13.86 1.76 -15.86
C SER A 87 -13.96 2.74 -17.00
N ARG A 88 -14.65 2.37 -18.03
CA ARG A 88 -14.61 3.09 -19.27
C ARG A 88 -15.37 4.37 -19.31
N GLY A 89 -16.22 4.57 -18.34
CA GLY A 89 -16.93 5.82 -18.29
C GLY A 89 -16.01 6.99 -18.43
N ASP A 90 -14.79 6.79 -18.02
CA ASP A 90 -13.79 7.83 -18.04
C ASP A 90 -13.05 7.91 -19.35
N ASP A 91 -13.00 6.85 -20.09
CA ASP A 91 -12.16 6.83 -21.29
C ASP A 91 -12.95 6.77 -22.55
N ALA A 92 -14.24 6.80 -22.42
CA ALA A 92 -15.11 6.71 -23.59
C ALA A 92 -14.91 7.88 -24.52
#